data_4ad0d181117516abdb55c1759a138c1e
#
_entry.id   4ad0d181117516abdb55c1759a138c1e
#
_cell.length_a   1.000
_cell.length_b   1.000
_cell.length_c   1.000
_cell.angle_alpha   90.00
_cell.angle_beta   90.00
_cell.angle_gamma   90.00
#
_symmetry.space_group_name_H-M   'P 1'
#
loop_
_entity.id
_entity.type
_entity.pdbx_description
1 polymer ?
#
loop_
_entity_poly.entity_id
_entity_poly.type
_entity_poly.pdbx_seq_one_letter_code
_entity_poly.pdbx_strand_id
1 'polypeptide(L)'
;VGMDTVGPFTFNGVRFVIGSLALLPFLYFHREGKSPLPTSIPLWAAFLMVGIPLFLGATLQQVGLQYTTASKASFLTANYLLMVPITGLFLGQPLLRNHLIGAILAMAGVYFISITSDFSISLGDGLMLLCALSFTVQIHMLNYLTQRFSPVLLSAGQFMVTGVLNLMLAFLFETPDLAGLEGAAWPILYTGILSTSVAYTLQAVGQKYMPPTEASMILSMEMVFGGLSGLFFLDESFTLRQTIGVIAMTLGVFLSQIPSPVLLSGLRRRNQ
;
A
#
# COMPACT_ATOMS: atom_id res chain seq x y z
N VAL A 1 3.06 19.33 1.18
CA VAL A 1 1.93 20.26 0.87
C VAL A 1 0.77 20.02 1.83
N GLY A 2 0.25 18.78 1.99
CA GLY A 2 -0.94 18.56 2.85
C GLY A 2 -0.71 18.65 4.35
N MET A 3 0.52 18.49 4.84
CA MET A 3 0.90 18.53 6.26
C MET A 3 1.48 19.89 6.70
N ASP A 4 1.50 20.88 5.83
CA ASP A 4 2.03 22.21 6.16
C ASP A 4 1.06 22.99 7.05
N THR A 5 -0.22 22.61 7.03
CA THR A 5 -1.31 23.30 7.72
C THR A 5 -2.03 22.44 8.76
N VAL A 6 -1.92 21.10 8.67
CA VAL A 6 -2.56 20.15 9.61
C VAL A 6 -1.58 19.08 10.05
N GLY A 7 -1.77 18.55 11.25
CA GLY A 7 -0.95 17.44 11.75
C GLY A 7 -1.18 16.13 11.01
N PRO A 8 -0.23 15.16 11.12
CA PRO A 8 -0.26 13.90 10.42
C PRO A 8 -1.48 13.04 10.76
N PHE A 9 -1.94 13.05 12.00
CA PHE A 9 -3.10 12.26 12.43
C PHE A 9 -4.40 12.86 11.90
N THR A 10 -4.55 14.20 11.98
CA THR A 10 -5.71 14.92 11.42
C THR A 10 -5.81 14.68 9.92
N PHE A 11 -4.72 14.84 9.18
CA PHE A 11 -4.67 14.62 7.74
C PHE A 11 -5.09 13.19 7.38
N ASN A 12 -4.47 12.17 8.01
CA ASN A 12 -4.82 10.78 7.80
C ASN A 12 -6.27 10.48 8.22
N GLY A 13 -6.68 10.95 9.38
CA GLY A 13 -8.02 10.70 9.91
C GLY A 13 -9.10 11.16 8.94
N VAL A 14 -9.03 12.41 8.51
CA VAL A 14 -10.04 13.00 7.62
C VAL A 14 -10.04 12.35 6.24
N ARG A 15 -8.85 12.15 5.61
CA ARG A 15 -8.79 11.54 4.27
C ARG A 15 -9.33 10.10 4.24
N PHE A 16 -9.06 9.29 5.28
CA PHE A 16 -9.55 7.92 5.35
C PHE A 16 -11.06 7.85 5.64
N VAL A 17 -11.60 8.74 6.46
CA VAL A 17 -13.06 8.85 6.66
C VAL A 17 -13.74 9.26 5.35
N ILE A 18 -13.24 10.27 4.65
CA ILE A 18 -13.76 10.68 3.34
C ILE A 18 -13.69 9.51 2.35
N GLY A 19 -12.55 8.80 2.30
CA GLY A 19 -12.37 7.63 1.46
C GLY A 19 -13.38 6.51 1.73
N SER A 20 -13.69 6.27 3.01
CA SER A 20 -14.73 5.32 3.40
C SER A 20 -16.12 5.77 2.97
N LEU A 21 -16.48 7.03 3.24
CA LEU A 21 -17.80 7.59 2.89
C LEU A 21 -18.01 7.64 1.37
N ALA A 22 -16.97 7.91 0.59
CA ALA A 22 -17.04 7.92 -0.87
C ALA A 22 -17.38 6.55 -1.48
N LEU A 23 -17.16 5.44 -0.75
CA LEU A 23 -17.55 4.10 -1.20
C LEU A 23 -18.99 3.73 -0.87
N LEU A 24 -19.67 4.44 0.04
CA LEU A 24 -21.03 4.11 0.45
C LEU A 24 -22.05 4.10 -0.70
N PRO A 25 -22.06 5.08 -1.62
CA PRO A 25 -22.96 5.03 -2.78
C PRO A 25 -22.73 3.78 -3.63
N PHE A 26 -21.47 3.43 -3.87
CA PHE A 26 -21.14 2.23 -4.64
C PHE A 26 -21.63 0.96 -3.96
N LEU A 27 -21.45 0.82 -2.64
CA LEU A 27 -21.95 -0.32 -1.86
C LEU A 27 -23.48 -0.40 -1.85
N TYR A 28 -24.17 0.75 -1.88
CA TYR A 28 -25.62 0.79 -1.92
C TYR A 28 -26.18 0.32 -3.26
N PHE A 29 -25.57 0.75 -4.38
CA PHE A 29 -26.05 0.44 -5.73
C PHE A 29 -25.52 -0.92 -6.24
N HIS A 30 -24.35 -1.35 -5.83
CA HIS A 30 -23.72 -2.61 -6.24
C HIS A 30 -23.69 -3.59 -5.08
N ARG A 31 -24.78 -4.33 -4.87
CA ARG A 31 -24.78 -5.49 -3.99
C ARG A 31 -23.97 -6.58 -4.66
N GLU A 32 -22.69 -6.70 -4.31
CA GLU A 32 -21.88 -7.84 -4.73
C GLU A 32 -22.53 -9.13 -4.24
N GLY A 33 -22.49 -10.18 -5.08
CA GLY A 33 -23.00 -11.50 -4.74
C GLY A 33 -22.32 -12.08 -3.49
N LYS A 34 -22.92 -13.11 -2.90
CA LYS A 34 -22.38 -13.78 -1.71
C LYS A 34 -20.94 -14.20 -1.97
N SER A 35 -20.08 -14.00 -0.97
CA SER A 35 -18.69 -14.46 -1.00
C SER A 35 -18.63 -15.98 -1.26
N PRO A 36 -17.70 -16.45 -2.11
CA PRO A 36 -17.66 -17.86 -2.49
C PRO A 36 -17.24 -18.77 -1.33
N LEU A 37 -16.49 -18.26 -0.34
CA LEU A 37 -16.01 -19.06 0.78
C LEU A 37 -16.78 -18.73 2.08
N PRO A 38 -17.29 -19.76 2.77
CA PRO A 38 -17.91 -19.56 4.08
C PRO A 38 -16.86 -19.11 5.12
N THR A 39 -17.28 -18.27 6.05
CA THR A 39 -16.41 -17.81 7.13
C THR A 39 -17.17 -17.69 8.45
N SER A 40 -16.51 -18.03 9.54
CA SER A 40 -17.00 -17.76 10.92
C SER A 40 -16.54 -16.39 11.44
N ILE A 41 -15.70 -15.67 10.66
CA ILE A 41 -15.19 -14.36 11.05
C ILE A 41 -16.34 -13.33 10.93
N PRO A 42 -16.71 -12.65 12.01
CA PRO A 42 -17.72 -11.60 11.93
C PRO A 42 -17.14 -10.38 11.16
N LEU A 43 -18.01 -9.67 10.46
CA LEU A 43 -17.61 -8.57 9.57
C LEU A 43 -16.81 -7.47 10.29
N TRP A 44 -17.20 -7.12 11.53
CA TRP A 44 -16.46 -6.13 12.32
C TRP A 44 -15.01 -6.55 12.62
N ALA A 45 -14.81 -7.86 12.89
CA ALA A 45 -13.46 -8.37 13.11
C ALA A 45 -12.63 -8.37 11.82
N ALA A 46 -13.24 -8.67 10.66
CA ALA A 46 -12.58 -8.53 9.37
C ALA A 46 -12.14 -7.09 9.12
N PHE A 47 -12.97 -6.09 9.45
CA PHE A 47 -12.59 -4.68 9.34
C PHE A 47 -11.41 -4.31 10.23
N LEU A 48 -11.37 -4.80 11.47
CA LEU A 48 -10.25 -4.57 12.38
C LEU A 48 -8.97 -5.28 11.89
N MET A 49 -9.09 -6.52 11.39
CA MET A 49 -7.93 -7.29 10.91
C MET A 49 -7.20 -6.61 9.75
N VAL A 50 -7.90 -5.91 8.86
CA VAL A 50 -7.27 -5.17 7.76
C VAL A 50 -7.04 -3.69 8.11
N GLY A 51 -7.90 -3.09 8.91
CA GLY A 51 -7.86 -1.68 9.27
C GLY A 51 -6.74 -1.33 10.25
N ILE A 52 -6.45 -2.19 11.24
CA ILE A 52 -5.37 -1.92 12.20
C ILE A 52 -3.99 -1.93 11.53
N PRO A 53 -3.61 -2.92 10.70
CA PRO A 53 -2.35 -2.86 9.96
C PRO A 53 -2.27 -1.65 9.01
N LEU A 54 -3.38 -1.30 8.33
CA LEU A 54 -3.43 -0.11 7.48
C LEU A 54 -3.24 1.17 8.31
N PHE A 55 -3.92 1.28 9.45
CA PHE A 55 -3.76 2.39 10.38
C PHE A 55 -2.30 2.53 10.82
N LEU A 56 -1.68 1.45 11.29
CA LEU A 56 -0.28 1.48 11.71
C LEU A 56 0.63 1.88 10.56
N GLY A 57 0.48 1.26 9.38
CA GLY A 57 1.29 1.57 8.21
C GLY A 57 1.16 3.04 7.78
N ALA A 58 -0.05 3.53 7.57
CA ALA A 58 -0.30 4.89 7.13
C ALA A 58 0.14 5.95 8.17
N THR A 59 -0.05 5.66 9.46
CA THR A 59 0.33 6.56 10.55
C THR A 59 1.84 6.62 10.72
N LEU A 60 2.51 5.47 10.75
CA LEU A 60 3.98 5.39 10.82
C LEU A 60 4.64 6.06 9.62
N GLN A 61 4.07 5.89 8.42
CA GLN A 61 4.54 6.57 7.21
C GLN A 61 4.41 8.09 7.34
N GLN A 62 3.24 8.56 7.75
CA GLN A 62 2.97 10.00 7.82
C GLN A 62 3.82 10.70 8.89
N VAL A 63 3.98 10.06 10.06
CA VAL A 63 4.85 10.57 11.14
C VAL A 63 6.31 10.46 10.72
N GLY A 64 6.72 9.33 10.15
CA GLY A 64 8.11 9.10 9.75
C GLY A 64 8.59 10.09 8.69
N LEU A 65 7.71 10.53 7.77
CA LEU A 65 8.02 11.57 6.78
C LEU A 65 8.43 12.92 7.39
N GLN A 66 8.14 13.18 8.65
CA GLN A 66 8.60 14.37 9.35
C GLN A 66 10.09 14.29 9.75
N TYR A 67 10.66 13.08 9.79
CA TYR A 67 12.02 12.81 10.26
C TYR A 67 12.96 12.24 9.20
N THR A 68 12.48 12.03 7.98
CA THR A 68 13.28 11.52 6.86
C THR A 68 12.85 12.16 5.55
N THR A 69 13.65 12.01 4.49
CA THR A 69 13.30 12.53 3.16
C THR A 69 12.28 11.62 2.46
N ALA A 70 11.46 12.20 1.59
CA ALA A 70 10.46 11.45 0.81
C ALA A 70 11.09 10.30 -0.01
N SER A 71 12.26 10.54 -0.61
CA SER A 71 13.00 9.53 -1.36
C SER A 71 13.44 8.35 -0.48
N LYS A 72 13.99 8.65 0.70
CA LYS A 72 14.44 7.65 1.65
C LYS A 72 13.26 6.89 2.27
N ALA A 73 12.18 7.60 2.59
CA ALA A 73 10.93 7.02 3.05
C ALA A 73 10.37 6.01 2.04
N SER A 74 10.33 6.38 0.77
CA SER A 74 9.87 5.50 -0.32
C SER A 74 10.72 4.24 -0.43
N PHE A 75 12.06 4.36 -0.36
CA PHE A 75 12.96 3.20 -0.38
C PHE A 75 12.72 2.27 0.80
N LEU A 76 12.61 2.82 2.02
CA LEU A 76 12.44 2.03 3.23
C LEU A 76 11.06 1.36 3.28
N THR A 77 10.00 2.06 2.87
CA THR A 77 8.67 1.47 2.77
C THR A 77 8.63 0.35 1.72
N ALA A 78 9.32 0.51 0.60
CA ALA A 78 9.39 -0.51 -0.46
C ALA A 78 10.01 -1.84 -0.01
N ASN A 79 10.60 -1.93 1.20
CA ASN A 79 11.05 -3.20 1.77
C ASN A 79 9.91 -4.23 1.91
N TYR A 80 8.63 -3.83 1.89
CA TYR A 80 7.53 -4.78 1.80
C TYR A 80 7.65 -5.72 0.58
N LEU A 81 8.30 -5.31 -0.50
CA LEU A 81 8.64 -6.15 -1.66
C LEU A 81 9.39 -7.43 -1.31
N LEU A 82 10.27 -7.36 -0.31
CA LEU A 82 11.01 -8.51 0.20
C LEU A 82 10.28 -9.17 1.37
N MET A 83 9.65 -8.36 2.24
CA MET A 83 8.97 -8.86 3.43
C MET A 83 7.75 -9.71 3.08
N VAL A 84 6.95 -9.34 2.06
CA VAL A 84 5.75 -10.10 1.66
C VAL A 84 6.09 -11.51 1.19
N PRO A 85 6.98 -11.77 0.23
CA PRO A 85 7.32 -13.12 -0.16
C PRO A 85 8.00 -13.93 0.95
N ILE A 86 8.82 -13.30 1.80
CA ILE A 86 9.48 -13.97 2.93
C ILE A 86 8.45 -14.38 3.98
N THR A 87 7.55 -13.50 4.38
CA THR A 87 6.47 -13.84 5.33
C THR A 87 5.46 -14.81 4.73
N GLY A 88 5.25 -14.76 3.43
CA GLY A 88 4.44 -15.72 2.68
C GLY A 88 4.92 -17.16 2.84
N LEU A 89 6.24 -17.39 2.93
CA LEU A 89 6.81 -18.72 3.21
C LEU A 89 6.30 -19.29 4.55
N PHE A 90 6.29 -18.48 5.59
CA PHE A 90 5.78 -18.90 6.91
C PHE A 90 4.26 -19.15 6.90
N LEU A 91 3.55 -18.57 5.94
CA LEU A 91 2.12 -18.79 5.71
C LEU A 91 1.84 -19.94 4.72
N GLY A 92 2.87 -20.72 4.35
CA GLY A 92 2.75 -21.86 3.42
C GLY A 92 2.58 -21.46 1.95
N GLN A 93 2.88 -20.22 1.58
CA GLN A 93 2.84 -19.79 0.18
C GLN A 93 4.13 -20.21 -0.55
N PRO A 94 4.05 -20.72 -1.78
CA PRO A 94 5.24 -21.13 -2.51
C PRO A 94 6.06 -19.89 -2.94
N LEU A 95 7.32 -19.86 -2.56
CA LEU A 95 8.27 -18.86 -3.06
C LEU A 95 8.94 -19.41 -4.33
N LEU A 96 8.61 -18.85 -5.46
CA LEU A 96 9.22 -19.19 -6.73
C LEU A 96 10.53 -18.41 -6.92
N ARG A 97 11.50 -19.01 -7.63
CA ARG A 97 12.80 -18.35 -7.88
C ARG A 97 12.67 -17.02 -8.61
N ASN A 98 11.74 -16.93 -9.58
CA ASN A 98 11.46 -15.70 -10.31
C ASN A 98 10.88 -14.60 -9.39
N HIS A 99 10.07 -14.95 -8.38
CA HIS A 99 9.60 -13.97 -7.38
C HIS A 99 10.77 -13.39 -6.58
N LEU A 100 11.69 -14.24 -6.12
CA LEU A 100 12.84 -13.78 -5.33
C LEU A 100 13.79 -12.91 -6.17
N ILE A 101 14.15 -13.38 -7.38
CA ILE A 101 15.04 -12.63 -8.29
C ILE A 101 14.37 -11.32 -8.69
N GLY A 102 13.07 -11.35 -9.02
CA GLY A 102 12.28 -10.16 -9.35
C GLY A 102 12.24 -9.15 -8.21
N ALA A 103 12.03 -9.61 -6.97
CA ALA A 103 11.99 -8.75 -5.78
C ALA A 103 13.36 -8.11 -5.50
N ILE A 104 14.46 -8.87 -5.61
CA ILE A 104 15.82 -8.34 -5.44
C ILE A 104 16.14 -7.29 -6.52
N LEU A 105 15.79 -7.58 -7.77
CA LEU A 105 16.02 -6.65 -8.88
C LEU A 105 15.16 -5.38 -8.75
N ALA A 106 13.88 -5.54 -8.36
CA ALA A 106 13.01 -4.41 -8.10
C ALA A 106 13.52 -3.56 -6.93
N MET A 107 13.97 -4.17 -5.83
CA MET A 107 14.56 -3.46 -4.69
C MET A 107 15.85 -2.72 -5.07
N ALA A 108 16.70 -3.32 -5.90
CA ALA A 108 17.86 -2.62 -6.45
C ALA A 108 17.44 -1.40 -7.27
N GLY A 109 16.38 -1.53 -8.08
CA GLY A 109 15.78 -0.40 -8.82
C GLY A 109 15.29 0.71 -7.90
N VAL A 110 14.55 0.36 -6.84
CA VAL A 110 14.10 1.31 -5.80
C VAL A 110 15.28 2.03 -5.15
N TYR A 111 16.36 1.31 -4.84
CA TYR A 111 17.58 1.91 -4.31
C TYR A 111 18.17 2.97 -5.26
N PHE A 112 18.28 2.66 -6.54
CA PHE A 112 18.81 3.61 -7.53
C PHE A 112 17.91 4.82 -7.73
N ILE A 113 16.59 4.68 -7.60
CA ILE A 113 15.64 5.80 -7.71
C ILE A 113 15.72 6.70 -6.47
N SER A 114 15.76 6.10 -5.27
CA SER A 114 15.46 6.80 -4.02
C SER A 114 16.69 7.32 -3.28
N ILE A 115 17.83 6.61 -3.33
CA ILE A 115 19.01 6.98 -2.55
C ILE A 115 19.96 7.83 -3.37
N THR A 116 20.06 9.10 -3.04
CA THR A 116 20.90 10.08 -3.76
C THR A 116 22.16 10.51 -3.01
N SER A 117 22.22 10.43 -1.69
CA SER A 117 23.37 10.83 -0.86
C SER A 117 23.30 10.23 0.56
N ASP A 118 24.23 10.54 1.39
CA ASP A 118 24.57 10.06 2.74
C ASP A 118 23.55 9.20 3.48
N PHE A 119 23.99 7.99 3.84
CA PHE A 119 23.20 7.01 4.58
C PHE A 119 23.32 7.29 6.09
N SER A 120 22.69 8.37 6.58
CA SER A 120 22.51 8.57 8.02
C SER A 120 21.22 7.87 8.48
N ILE A 121 21.31 7.09 9.56
CA ILE A 121 20.12 6.44 10.16
C ILE A 121 19.41 7.46 11.03
N SER A 122 18.13 7.69 10.75
CA SER A 122 17.26 8.59 11.51
C SER A 122 16.12 7.82 12.21
N LEU A 123 15.45 8.47 13.16
CA LEU A 123 14.23 7.93 13.77
C LEU A 123 13.17 7.62 12.70
N GLY A 124 13.05 8.49 11.69
CA GLY A 124 12.14 8.29 10.57
C GLY A 124 12.38 7.00 9.81
N ASP A 125 13.64 6.58 9.68
CA ASP A 125 13.98 5.34 8.98
C ASP A 125 13.44 4.09 9.70
N GLY A 126 13.53 4.08 11.04
CA GLY A 126 12.94 3.02 11.86
C GLY A 126 11.41 2.97 11.72
N LEU A 127 10.75 4.14 11.71
CA LEU A 127 9.31 4.25 11.51
C LEU A 127 8.89 3.74 10.11
N MET A 128 9.69 4.02 9.07
CA MET A 128 9.44 3.53 7.71
C MET A 128 9.59 2.01 7.58
N LEU A 129 10.55 1.39 8.27
CA LEU A 129 10.68 -0.07 8.30
C LEU A 129 9.48 -0.73 9.02
N LEU A 130 9.02 -0.16 10.13
CA LEU A 130 7.80 -0.60 10.81
C LEU A 130 6.55 -0.39 9.94
N CYS A 131 6.51 0.69 9.18
CA CYS A 131 5.49 0.93 8.16
C CYS A 131 5.48 -0.19 7.11
N ALA A 132 6.64 -0.55 6.55
CA ALA A 132 6.77 -1.64 5.58
C ALA A 132 6.28 -2.98 6.15
N LEU A 133 6.60 -3.27 7.42
CA LEU A 133 6.09 -4.47 8.11
C LEU A 133 4.57 -4.42 8.27
N SER A 134 4.01 -3.28 8.63
CA SER A 134 2.57 -3.10 8.79
C SER A 134 1.83 -3.29 7.47
N PHE A 135 2.35 -2.74 6.37
CA PHE A 135 1.79 -2.97 5.04
C PHE A 135 1.94 -4.43 4.58
N THR A 136 3.03 -5.10 4.96
CA THR A 136 3.20 -6.54 4.71
C THR A 136 2.07 -7.34 5.36
N VAL A 137 1.77 -7.06 6.62
CA VAL A 137 0.65 -7.70 7.33
C VAL A 137 -0.69 -7.35 6.67
N GLN A 138 -0.91 -6.08 6.32
CA GLN A 138 -2.12 -5.61 5.65
C GLN A 138 -2.35 -6.34 4.32
N ILE A 139 -1.31 -6.49 3.49
CA ILE A 139 -1.39 -7.19 2.19
C ILE A 139 -1.82 -8.66 2.40
N HIS A 140 -1.24 -9.37 3.35
CA HIS A 140 -1.62 -10.77 3.64
C HIS A 140 -3.05 -10.88 4.18
N MET A 141 -3.43 -10.01 5.13
CA MET A 141 -4.78 -10.02 5.72
C MET A 141 -5.84 -9.66 4.67
N LEU A 142 -5.57 -8.66 3.84
CA LEU A 142 -6.48 -8.24 2.79
C LEU A 142 -6.67 -9.37 1.75
N ASN A 143 -5.59 -10.00 1.30
CA ASN A 143 -5.67 -11.15 0.38
C ASN A 143 -6.50 -12.31 0.97
N TYR A 144 -6.27 -12.64 2.25
CA TYR A 144 -7.02 -13.68 2.94
C TYR A 144 -8.52 -13.37 3.06
N LEU A 145 -8.86 -12.12 3.39
CA LEU A 145 -10.25 -11.71 3.65
C LEU A 145 -11.02 -11.38 2.38
N THR A 146 -10.38 -10.94 1.29
CA THR A 146 -11.05 -10.71 0.00
C THR A 146 -11.59 -11.99 -0.64
N GLN A 147 -11.10 -13.16 -0.24
CA GLN A 147 -11.68 -14.45 -0.62
C GLN A 147 -13.01 -14.75 0.10
N ARG A 148 -13.31 -14.05 1.19
CA ARG A 148 -14.43 -14.31 2.11
C ARG A 148 -15.45 -13.18 2.18
N PHE A 149 -15.02 -11.97 1.85
CA PHE A 149 -15.83 -10.75 1.87
C PHE A 149 -15.64 -9.97 0.57
N SER A 150 -16.58 -9.11 0.26
CA SER A 150 -16.46 -8.15 -0.83
C SER A 150 -15.24 -7.26 -0.64
N PRO A 151 -14.35 -7.12 -1.64
CA PRO A 151 -13.21 -6.21 -1.57
C PRO A 151 -13.61 -4.77 -1.28
N VAL A 152 -14.70 -4.29 -1.90
CA VAL A 152 -15.19 -2.90 -1.69
C VAL A 152 -15.69 -2.71 -0.27
N LEU A 153 -16.40 -3.70 0.28
CA LEU A 153 -16.88 -3.66 1.67
C LEU A 153 -15.73 -3.67 2.66
N LEU A 154 -14.71 -4.52 2.42
CA LEU A 154 -13.49 -4.54 3.24
C LEU A 154 -12.74 -3.22 3.14
N SER A 155 -12.66 -2.61 1.95
CA SER A 155 -12.02 -1.30 1.75
C SER A 155 -12.74 -0.21 2.55
N ALA A 156 -14.07 -0.12 2.46
CA ALA A 156 -14.82 0.86 3.25
C ALA A 156 -14.61 0.65 4.76
N GLY A 157 -14.64 -0.62 5.24
CA GLY A 157 -14.43 -0.95 6.64
C GLY A 157 -13.03 -0.62 7.13
N GLN A 158 -11.97 -1.00 6.39
CA GLN A 158 -10.59 -0.70 6.79
C GLN A 158 -10.32 0.82 6.80
N PHE A 159 -10.87 1.58 5.85
CA PHE A 159 -10.71 3.04 5.83
C PHE A 159 -11.42 3.69 7.01
N MET A 160 -12.64 3.24 7.35
CA MET A 160 -13.34 3.75 8.53
C MET A 160 -12.56 3.47 9.82
N VAL A 161 -12.06 2.25 10.01
CA VAL A 161 -11.22 1.90 11.18
C VAL A 161 -9.97 2.78 11.22
N THR A 162 -9.25 2.88 10.10
CA THR A 162 -8.02 3.70 9.99
C THR A 162 -8.31 5.18 10.28
N GLY A 163 -9.40 5.70 9.70
CA GLY A 163 -9.80 7.10 9.87
C GLY A 163 -10.17 7.42 11.33
N VAL A 164 -11.02 6.59 11.93
CA VAL A 164 -11.45 6.79 13.33
C VAL A 164 -10.26 6.71 14.30
N LEU A 165 -9.38 5.72 14.15
CA LEU A 165 -8.20 5.59 15.01
C LEU A 165 -7.25 6.79 14.87
N ASN A 166 -7.02 7.28 13.63
CA ASN A 166 -6.22 8.49 13.43
C ASN A 166 -6.88 9.73 14.01
N LEU A 167 -8.21 9.90 13.88
CA LEU A 167 -8.91 11.02 14.51
C LEU A 167 -8.82 10.97 16.04
N MET A 168 -8.91 9.77 16.63
CA MET A 168 -8.70 9.61 18.07
C MET A 168 -7.30 10.07 18.48
N LEU A 169 -6.25 9.72 17.73
CA LEU A 169 -4.89 10.22 17.99
C LEU A 169 -4.77 11.72 17.74
N ALA A 170 -5.44 12.25 16.71
CA ALA A 170 -5.46 13.68 16.44
C ALA A 170 -6.01 14.48 17.64
N PHE A 171 -7.12 14.04 18.22
CA PHE A 171 -7.67 14.69 19.42
C PHE A 171 -6.79 14.57 20.67
N LEU A 172 -5.94 13.54 20.75
CA LEU A 172 -5.04 13.32 21.87
C LEU A 172 -3.70 14.09 21.75
N PHE A 173 -3.18 14.21 20.53
CA PHE A 173 -1.81 14.69 20.29
C PHE A 173 -1.72 15.94 19.43
N GLU A 174 -2.80 16.32 18.76
CA GLU A 174 -2.87 17.50 17.91
C GLU A 174 -3.98 18.44 18.41
N THR A 175 -3.90 19.68 17.99
CA THR A 175 -4.98 20.68 18.18
C THR A 175 -5.59 20.97 16.80
N PRO A 176 -6.56 20.14 16.33
CA PRO A 176 -7.16 20.34 15.02
C PRO A 176 -7.76 21.72 14.89
N ASP A 177 -7.30 22.51 13.93
CA ASP A 177 -7.82 23.84 13.63
C ASP A 177 -8.61 23.82 12.33
N LEU A 178 -9.76 24.51 12.32
CA LEU A 178 -10.61 24.63 11.15
C LEU A 178 -9.90 25.37 10.00
N ALA A 179 -9.15 26.41 10.31
CA ALA A 179 -8.40 27.17 9.30
C ALA A 179 -7.32 26.31 8.65
N GLY A 180 -6.63 25.46 9.41
CA GLY A 180 -5.67 24.48 8.89
C GLY A 180 -6.34 23.45 7.98
N LEU A 181 -7.54 22.97 8.35
CA LEU A 181 -8.32 22.02 7.54
C LEU A 181 -8.79 22.64 6.20
N GLU A 182 -9.22 23.91 6.23
CA GLU A 182 -9.56 24.64 5.00
C GLU A 182 -8.35 24.76 4.06
N GLY A 183 -7.17 25.08 4.58
CA GLY A 183 -5.93 25.13 3.82
C GLY A 183 -5.50 23.78 3.23
N ALA A 184 -5.82 22.68 3.90
CA ALA A 184 -5.53 21.31 3.46
C ALA A 184 -6.69 20.67 2.70
N ALA A 185 -7.82 21.33 2.48
CA ALA A 185 -9.04 20.74 1.95
C ALA A 185 -8.82 20.04 0.59
N TRP A 186 -8.12 20.69 -0.34
CA TRP A 186 -7.84 20.12 -1.64
C TRP A 186 -6.94 18.87 -1.58
N PRO A 187 -5.77 18.89 -0.92
CA PRO A 187 -4.97 17.70 -0.71
C PRO A 187 -5.74 16.55 -0.01
N ILE A 188 -6.56 16.86 0.99
CA ILE A 188 -7.37 15.87 1.71
C ILE A 188 -8.42 15.24 0.80
N LEU A 189 -9.17 16.04 0.02
CA LEU A 189 -10.18 15.53 -0.91
C LEU A 189 -9.54 14.70 -2.03
N TYR A 190 -8.46 15.19 -2.62
CA TYR A 190 -7.71 14.47 -3.65
C TYR A 190 -7.21 13.11 -3.13
N THR A 191 -6.52 13.10 -2.01
CA THR A 191 -5.97 11.86 -1.43
C THR A 191 -7.07 10.96 -0.86
N GLY A 192 -8.12 11.52 -0.28
CA GLY A 192 -9.27 10.77 0.26
C GLY A 192 -10.06 10.05 -0.84
N ILE A 193 -10.34 10.73 -1.96
CA ILE A 193 -11.13 10.15 -3.04
C ILE A 193 -10.26 9.31 -3.98
N LEU A 194 -9.21 9.88 -4.58
CA LEU A 194 -8.45 9.18 -5.61
C LEU A 194 -7.46 8.18 -5.03
N SER A 195 -6.67 8.56 -4.03
CA SER A 195 -5.69 7.65 -3.45
C SER A 195 -6.34 6.65 -2.50
N THR A 196 -7.17 7.11 -1.55
CA THR A 196 -7.76 6.20 -0.55
C THR A 196 -8.94 5.43 -1.16
N SER A 197 -10.00 6.10 -1.64
CA SER A 197 -11.20 5.40 -2.09
C SER A 197 -10.94 4.59 -3.37
N VAL A 198 -10.37 5.18 -4.41
CA VAL A 198 -10.19 4.48 -5.69
C VAL A 198 -8.99 3.54 -5.67
N ALA A 199 -7.77 4.03 -5.40
CA ALA A 199 -6.56 3.23 -5.58
C ALA A 199 -6.48 2.04 -4.59
N TYR A 200 -6.71 2.25 -3.29
CA TYR A 200 -6.71 1.13 -2.32
C TYR A 200 -7.87 0.15 -2.54
N THR A 201 -9.02 0.61 -3.06
CA THR A 201 -10.11 -0.33 -3.40
C THR A 201 -9.74 -1.16 -4.62
N LEU A 202 -9.14 -0.57 -5.65
CA LEU A 202 -8.61 -1.32 -6.80
C LEU A 202 -7.51 -2.30 -6.36
N GLN A 203 -6.66 -1.93 -5.42
CA GLN A 203 -5.71 -2.84 -4.78
C GLN A 203 -6.43 -4.05 -4.15
N ALA A 204 -7.48 -3.81 -3.35
CA ALA A 204 -8.24 -4.88 -2.72
C ALA A 204 -8.92 -5.80 -3.74
N VAL A 205 -9.47 -5.22 -4.82
CA VAL A 205 -10.04 -5.99 -5.92
C VAL A 205 -8.96 -6.82 -6.63
N GLY A 206 -7.82 -6.23 -6.95
CA GLY A 206 -6.70 -6.94 -7.57
C GLY A 206 -6.18 -8.09 -6.70
N GLN A 207 -6.01 -7.86 -5.41
CA GLN A 207 -5.53 -8.86 -4.44
C GLN A 207 -6.49 -10.06 -4.28
N LYS A 208 -7.77 -9.92 -4.63
CA LYS A 208 -8.71 -11.05 -4.67
C LYS A 208 -8.31 -12.10 -5.72
N TYR A 209 -7.65 -11.69 -6.78
CA TYR A 209 -7.37 -12.54 -7.95
C TYR A 209 -5.90 -12.93 -8.09
N MET A 210 -5.01 -12.46 -7.23
CA MET A 210 -3.58 -12.73 -7.31
C MET A 210 -2.97 -13.01 -5.93
N PRO A 211 -1.87 -13.79 -5.85
CA PRO A 211 -1.14 -14.00 -4.61
C PRO A 211 -0.56 -12.70 -4.02
N PRO A 212 -0.36 -12.61 -2.69
CA PRO A 212 0.22 -11.43 -2.06
C PRO A 212 1.58 -11.01 -2.61
N THR A 213 2.44 -11.96 -2.94
CA THR A 213 3.77 -11.70 -3.51
C THR A 213 3.68 -10.97 -4.86
N GLU A 214 2.84 -11.44 -5.77
CA GLU A 214 2.62 -10.80 -7.08
C GLU A 214 1.97 -9.42 -6.90
N ALA A 215 0.98 -9.31 -6.02
CA ALA A 215 0.33 -8.05 -5.70
C ALA A 215 1.32 -7.02 -5.18
N SER A 216 2.20 -7.37 -4.22
CA SER A 216 3.19 -6.45 -3.65
C SER A 216 4.16 -5.92 -4.71
N MET A 217 4.56 -6.77 -5.65
CA MET A 217 5.44 -6.35 -6.75
C MET A 217 4.75 -5.40 -7.72
N ILE A 218 3.48 -5.64 -8.08
CA ILE A 218 2.72 -4.73 -8.94
C ILE A 218 2.50 -3.40 -8.22
N LEU A 219 2.16 -3.42 -6.94
CA LEU A 219 1.96 -2.20 -6.14
C LEU A 219 3.21 -1.33 -6.11
N SER A 220 4.40 -1.93 -6.08
CA SER A 220 5.65 -1.18 -6.09
C SER A 220 5.86 -0.33 -7.35
N MET A 221 5.16 -0.65 -8.46
CA MET A 221 5.19 0.18 -9.68
C MET A 221 4.68 1.61 -9.45
N GLU A 222 4.02 1.88 -8.32
CA GLU A 222 3.66 3.26 -7.92
C GLU A 222 4.86 4.20 -7.94
N MET A 223 6.06 3.72 -7.58
CA MET A 223 7.27 4.52 -7.60
C MET A 223 7.71 4.88 -9.03
N VAL A 224 7.56 3.94 -9.97
CA VAL A 224 7.84 4.18 -11.39
C VAL A 224 6.85 5.21 -11.95
N PHE A 225 5.55 5.01 -11.71
CA PHE A 225 4.52 5.95 -12.16
C PHE A 225 4.63 7.31 -11.46
N GLY A 226 4.99 7.34 -10.18
CA GLY A 226 5.26 8.58 -9.45
C GLY A 226 6.41 9.36 -10.07
N GLY A 227 7.53 8.70 -10.36
CA GLY A 227 8.67 9.32 -11.04
C GLY A 227 8.33 9.81 -12.46
N LEU A 228 7.62 8.99 -13.25
CA LEU A 228 7.15 9.40 -14.58
C LEU A 228 6.20 10.60 -14.50
N SER A 229 5.34 10.66 -13.49
CA SER A 229 4.46 11.82 -13.27
C SER A 229 5.26 13.09 -12.98
N GLY A 230 6.33 12.99 -12.17
CA GLY A 230 7.26 14.11 -11.94
C GLY A 230 7.89 14.61 -13.23
N LEU A 231 8.32 13.70 -14.12
CA LEU A 231 8.92 14.01 -15.40
C LEU A 231 7.92 14.70 -16.36
N PHE A 232 6.66 14.24 -16.43
CA PHE A 232 5.68 14.77 -17.39
C PHE A 232 4.92 16.01 -16.90
N PHE A 233 4.71 16.15 -15.59
CA PHE A 233 3.87 17.22 -15.04
C PHE A 233 4.63 18.28 -14.24
N LEU A 234 5.87 17.98 -13.79
CA LEU A 234 6.68 18.87 -12.96
C LEU A 234 7.98 19.29 -13.66
N ASP A 235 8.16 18.96 -14.95
CA ASP A 235 9.37 19.22 -15.73
C ASP A 235 10.66 18.72 -15.04
N GLU A 236 10.56 17.67 -14.21
CA GLU A 236 11.71 17.03 -13.60
C GLU A 236 12.50 16.23 -14.64
N SER A 237 13.80 16.08 -14.46
CA SER A 237 14.64 15.25 -15.32
C SER A 237 15.22 14.07 -14.52
N PHE A 238 15.16 12.88 -15.11
CA PHE A 238 15.83 11.73 -14.50
C PHE A 238 17.33 11.80 -14.74
N THR A 239 18.08 11.60 -13.68
CA THR A 239 19.50 11.28 -13.78
C THR A 239 19.67 9.90 -14.41
N LEU A 240 20.85 9.61 -14.99
CA LEU A 240 21.18 8.29 -15.52
C LEU A 240 20.94 7.16 -14.47
N ARG A 241 21.28 7.46 -13.20
CA ARG A 241 21.06 6.56 -12.08
C ARG A 241 19.58 6.23 -11.88
N GLN A 242 18.70 7.22 -11.85
CA GLN A 242 17.25 7.05 -11.70
C GLN A 242 16.66 6.28 -12.89
N THR A 243 17.11 6.58 -14.12
CA THR A 243 16.70 5.86 -15.33
C THR A 243 17.04 4.36 -15.22
N ILE A 244 18.27 4.02 -14.81
CA ILE A 244 18.67 2.63 -14.56
C ILE A 244 17.78 2.00 -13.49
N GLY A 245 17.47 2.74 -12.42
CA GLY A 245 16.58 2.29 -11.35
C GLY A 245 15.17 1.94 -11.83
N VAL A 246 14.56 2.82 -12.64
CA VAL A 246 13.23 2.60 -13.24
C VAL A 246 13.24 1.35 -14.13
N ILE A 247 14.27 1.19 -14.97
CA ILE A 247 14.41 0.01 -15.84
C ILE A 247 14.55 -1.26 -14.99
N ALA A 248 15.46 -1.26 -14.01
CA ALA A 248 15.71 -2.43 -13.15
C ALA A 248 14.43 -2.82 -12.37
N MET A 249 13.71 -1.85 -11.80
CA MET A 249 12.47 -2.08 -11.08
C MET A 249 11.40 -2.68 -12.00
N THR A 250 11.20 -2.07 -13.16
CA THR A 250 10.22 -2.55 -14.15
C THR A 250 10.54 -3.98 -14.59
N LEU A 251 11.81 -4.27 -14.94
CA LEU A 251 12.24 -5.62 -15.29
C LEU A 251 12.05 -6.62 -14.14
N GLY A 252 12.33 -6.22 -12.89
CA GLY A 252 12.10 -7.04 -11.71
C GLY A 252 10.65 -7.44 -11.53
N VAL A 253 9.74 -6.48 -11.68
CA VAL A 253 8.29 -6.74 -11.61
C VAL A 253 7.86 -7.67 -12.74
N PHE A 254 8.24 -7.40 -13.99
CA PHE A 254 7.90 -8.29 -15.12
C PHE A 254 8.46 -9.70 -14.95
N LEU A 255 9.70 -9.84 -14.48
CA LEU A 255 10.33 -11.14 -14.24
C LEU A 255 9.54 -11.94 -13.19
N SER A 256 9.03 -11.28 -12.17
CA SER A 256 8.23 -11.94 -11.13
C SER A 256 6.89 -12.49 -11.65
N GLN A 257 6.32 -11.87 -12.69
CA GLN A 257 5.04 -12.28 -13.27
C GLN A 257 5.17 -13.45 -14.26
N ILE A 258 6.39 -13.87 -14.62
CA ILE A 258 6.58 -15.00 -15.55
C ILE A 258 6.16 -16.29 -14.85
N PRO A 259 5.18 -17.05 -15.40
CA PRO A 259 4.77 -18.32 -14.82
C PRO A 259 5.94 -19.30 -14.77
N SER A 260 6.23 -19.86 -13.59
CA SER A 260 7.28 -20.87 -13.51
C SER A 260 6.84 -22.17 -14.21
N PRO A 261 7.78 -22.91 -14.83
CA PRO A 261 7.49 -24.21 -15.48
C PRO A 261 6.80 -25.22 -14.55
N VAL A 262 7.03 -25.09 -13.23
CA VAL A 262 6.43 -25.95 -12.20
C VAL A 262 4.92 -25.72 -12.09
N LEU A 263 4.45 -24.46 -12.19
CA LEU A 263 3.01 -24.15 -12.21
C LEU A 263 2.32 -24.67 -13.46
N LEU A 264 2.98 -24.57 -14.62
CA LEU A 264 2.45 -25.09 -15.89
C LEU A 264 2.32 -26.63 -15.90
N SER A 265 3.21 -27.35 -15.23
CA SER A 265 3.13 -28.80 -15.09
C SER A 265 2.01 -29.23 -14.12
N GLY A 266 1.73 -28.46 -13.07
CA GLY A 266 0.63 -28.69 -12.13
C GLY A 266 -0.76 -28.48 -12.75
N LEU A 267 -0.91 -27.46 -13.58
CA LEU A 267 -2.16 -27.21 -14.32
C LEU A 267 -2.45 -28.27 -15.37
N ARG A 268 -1.41 -28.81 -16.05
CA ARG A 268 -1.57 -29.94 -16.98
C ARG A 268 -2.04 -31.24 -16.30
N ARG A 269 -1.63 -31.49 -15.04
CA ARG A 269 -2.08 -32.68 -14.29
C ARG A 269 -3.50 -32.56 -13.72
N ARG A 270 -4.05 -31.36 -13.60
CA ARG A 270 -5.43 -31.13 -13.12
C ARG A 270 -6.48 -31.22 -14.24
N ASN A 271 -6.05 -31.13 -15.51
CA ASN A 271 -6.90 -31.20 -16.70
C ASN A 271 -6.82 -32.58 -17.41
N GLN A 272 -6.14 -33.54 -16.82
CA GLN A 272 -6.16 -34.98 -17.18
C GLN A 272 -6.85 -35.79 -16.06
#